data_d453b8c0795e29cfa1458f475cb065d1
#
_entry.id   d453b8c0795e29cfa1458f475cb065d1
#
_cell.length_a   1.000
_cell.length_b   1.000
_cell.length_c   1.000
_cell.angle_alpha   90.00
_cell.angle_beta   90.00
_cell.angle_gamma   90.00
#
_symmetry.space_group_name_H-M   'P 1'
#
loop_
_entity.id
_entity.type
_entity.pdbx_description
1 polymer ?
#
loop_
_entity_poly.entity_id
_entity_poly.type
_entity_poly.pdbx_seq_one_letter_code
_entity_poly.pdbx_strand_id
1 'polypeptide(L)'
;MSATETMRAAALAEPHHDGSELYVVERPDALGGRAVVRVRMPDGTADEVMLRYVCDGEPRTVTAVVDEQSDGETWWRASLPVENLSVPYRWLLAGGRSGYAWLNGRGLARTEVAGADDFRLALEPGAPAWHAESVVYEIFPDRFATSGAERDAPAWAVRRDWDAPVEGRGPNTSREWYGGDLPGIEQHLDHIEELGANVIYLTPFFPAGSTHRYDASSFDHVDPLLGGDEALASLARAVHTRGLKLVGDLTMNHCGVTHDWFERAAADERSPERDFFYFDKRSPHGYACWVGVRTLPTLNWRSEELHTRMRAILRHWLDAGLDGWRIDVANMVGRYRDTDVNHDVAAWTRDVVGRSLLVAEHAHDFRPDLDGTGWHGAMNYSGFLRPAWWWLRGDHITEDIFSEAPAPLYGGGELVAAMQAFRAGVPWDATLNSWTLLDSHDVARFGYVTGSRDRHLVGLGLQFTTPGVPMLFAGDELGLGGEWGEDARRTMPWGRPQSWDTTLLGAITQLAKLRRASDALARGGIRYLHISEDAVAYLRETRSERLLCLAARAAHDPIATPFADLETLYGGDARDGVLPADGPAFHIWRING
;
A
#
# COMPACT_ATOMS: atom_id res chain seq x y z
N MET A 1 22.21 -35.40 7.01
CA MET A 1 20.81 -34.93 6.94
C MET A 1 20.45 -34.87 5.49
N SER A 2 19.26 -35.30 5.10
CA SER A 2 18.77 -35.12 3.73
C SER A 2 18.46 -33.62 3.47
N ALA A 3 18.49 -33.21 2.20
CA ALA A 3 18.13 -31.83 1.83
C ALA A 3 16.73 -31.43 2.35
N THR A 4 15.81 -32.39 2.42
CA THR A 4 14.45 -32.24 2.97
C THR A 4 14.46 -31.95 4.48
N GLU A 5 15.35 -32.58 5.25
CA GLU A 5 15.56 -32.29 6.67
C GLU A 5 16.14 -30.90 6.90
N THR A 6 16.92 -30.38 5.96
CA THR A 6 17.56 -29.06 6.07
C THR A 6 16.52 -27.93 5.95
N MET A 7 15.55 -28.01 5.02
CA MET A 7 14.52 -26.98 4.87
C MET A 7 13.43 -27.08 5.96
N ARG A 8 13.04 -28.30 6.35
CA ARG A 8 12.14 -28.51 7.50
C ARG A 8 12.78 -27.96 8.79
N ALA A 9 14.09 -28.18 8.97
CA ALA A 9 14.85 -27.58 10.07
C ALA A 9 14.90 -26.05 10.00
N ALA A 10 15.03 -25.45 8.80
CA ALA A 10 15.01 -24.01 8.61
C ALA A 10 13.61 -23.40 8.82
N ALA A 11 12.55 -24.03 8.32
CA ALA A 11 11.16 -23.60 8.51
C ALA A 11 10.73 -23.57 9.97
N LEU A 12 11.28 -24.49 10.79
CA LEU A 12 11.04 -24.61 12.21
C LEU A 12 12.16 -24.00 13.07
N ALA A 13 13.17 -23.35 12.46
CA ALA A 13 14.41 -22.99 13.13
C ALA A 13 14.23 -21.87 14.17
N GLU A 14 13.26 -20.99 13.97
CA GLU A 14 13.11 -19.79 14.80
C GLU A 14 11.67 -19.58 15.30
N PRO A 15 11.54 -18.97 16.48
CA PRO A 15 10.26 -18.46 16.96
C PRO A 15 9.61 -17.53 15.95
N HIS A 16 8.27 -17.60 15.83
CA HIS A 16 7.54 -16.78 14.88
C HIS A 16 6.24 -16.23 15.45
N HIS A 17 6.00 -14.96 15.15
CA HIS A 17 4.78 -14.19 15.36
C HIS A 17 4.79 -13.03 14.37
N ASP A 18 3.63 -12.67 13.80
CA ASP A 18 3.54 -11.56 12.85
C ASP A 18 2.35 -10.62 13.10
N GLY A 19 1.52 -10.92 14.10
CA GLY A 19 0.32 -10.13 14.44
C GLY A 19 -0.93 -10.49 13.65
N SER A 20 -0.86 -11.45 12.71
CA SER A 20 -2.01 -11.93 11.95
C SER A 20 -3.04 -12.67 12.83
N GLU A 21 -4.21 -12.96 12.26
CA GLU A 21 -5.29 -13.69 12.95
C GLU A 21 -4.89 -15.13 13.39
N LEU A 22 -3.82 -15.67 12.81
CA LEU A 22 -3.25 -16.92 13.27
C LEU A 22 -2.62 -16.78 14.67
N TYR A 23 -2.12 -15.59 14.98
CA TYR A 23 -1.42 -15.28 16.23
C TYR A 23 -2.21 -14.36 17.16
N VAL A 24 -3.11 -13.53 16.67
CA VAL A 24 -4.03 -12.71 17.46
C VAL A 24 -5.42 -13.33 17.33
N VAL A 25 -5.72 -14.31 18.17
CA VAL A 25 -6.87 -15.22 18.00
C VAL A 25 -8.16 -14.67 18.59
N GLU A 26 -8.07 -13.73 19.52
CA GLU A 26 -9.21 -13.03 20.12
C GLU A 26 -8.85 -11.54 20.26
N ARG A 27 -9.78 -10.66 19.94
CA ARG A 27 -9.67 -9.22 20.12
C ARG A 27 -10.85 -8.70 20.94
N PRO A 28 -10.65 -7.77 21.88
CA PRO A 28 -11.76 -7.14 22.58
C PRO A 28 -12.43 -6.07 21.72
N ASP A 29 -13.70 -5.81 21.95
CA ASP A 29 -14.47 -4.76 21.27
C ASP A 29 -14.35 -3.40 21.96
N ALA A 30 -13.72 -3.31 23.15
CA ALA A 30 -13.59 -2.07 23.92
C ALA A 30 -12.36 -2.07 24.82
N LEU A 31 -11.94 -0.87 25.23
CA LEU A 31 -10.90 -0.67 26.24
C LEU A 31 -11.26 -1.38 27.56
N GLY A 32 -10.24 -1.87 28.27
CA GLY A 32 -10.36 -2.69 29.50
C GLY A 32 -10.59 -4.17 29.22
N GLY A 33 -10.78 -4.56 27.95
CA GLY A 33 -10.85 -5.95 27.52
C GLY A 33 -9.49 -6.63 27.42
N ARG A 34 -9.47 -7.85 26.91
CA ARG A 34 -8.23 -8.64 26.75
C ARG A 34 -8.20 -9.29 25.38
N ALA A 35 -7.03 -9.23 24.73
CA ALA A 35 -6.75 -10.01 23.53
C ALA A 35 -6.06 -11.32 23.91
N VAL A 36 -6.23 -12.36 23.12
CA VAL A 36 -5.44 -13.60 23.19
C VAL A 36 -4.42 -13.60 22.07
N VAL A 37 -3.15 -13.58 22.43
CA VAL A 37 -2.02 -13.59 21.49
C VAL A 37 -1.19 -14.85 21.62
N ARG A 38 -0.66 -15.37 20.53
CA ARG A 38 0.10 -16.63 20.46
C ARG A 38 1.47 -16.39 19.84
N VAL A 39 2.42 -17.22 20.19
CA VAL A 39 3.72 -17.34 19.53
C VAL A 39 4.02 -18.81 19.33
N ARG A 40 4.59 -19.20 18.18
CA ARG A 40 5.06 -20.56 17.94
C ARG A 40 6.58 -20.63 17.86
N MET A 41 7.13 -21.74 18.26
CA MET A 41 8.57 -21.97 18.21
C MET A 41 8.87 -23.48 18.19
N PRO A 42 10.06 -23.89 17.72
CA PRO A 42 10.50 -25.28 17.81
C PRO A 42 10.49 -25.77 19.26
N ASP A 43 10.15 -27.04 19.48
CA ASP A 43 10.17 -27.67 20.80
C ASP A 43 11.51 -27.46 21.53
N GLY A 44 11.46 -27.15 22.82
CA GLY A 44 12.63 -26.89 23.66
C GLY A 44 13.38 -25.58 23.33
N THR A 45 12.76 -24.64 22.61
CA THR A 45 13.34 -23.33 22.33
C THR A 45 13.39 -22.46 23.59
N ALA A 46 12.36 -22.48 24.42
CA ALA A 46 12.29 -21.76 25.69
C ALA A 46 11.64 -22.62 26.77
N ASP A 47 12.05 -22.42 28.04
CA ASP A 47 11.43 -23.04 29.21
C ASP A 47 10.32 -22.15 29.77
N GLU A 48 10.46 -20.81 29.63
CA GLU A 48 9.52 -19.80 30.02
C GLU A 48 9.32 -18.79 28.90
N VAL A 49 8.08 -18.34 28.69
CA VAL A 49 7.72 -17.31 27.71
C VAL A 49 6.89 -16.25 28.37
N MET A 50 7.25 -14.99 28.17
CA MET A 50 6.55 -13.83 28.68
C MET A 50 6.17 -12.87 27.57
N LEU A 51 5.00 -12.27 27.66
CA LEU A 51 4.58 -11.15 26.83
C LEU A 51 4.86 -9.85 27.59
N ARG A 52 5.77 -9.02 27.07
CA ARG A 52 5.95 -7.64 27.52
C ARG A 52 5.09 -6.72 26.67
N TYR A 53 4.33 -5.84 27.28
CA TYR A 53 3.50 -4.83 26.62
C TYR A 53 3.63 -3.49 27.34
N VAL A 54 3.22 -2.41 26.68
CA VAL A 54 3.22 -1.07 27.27
C VAL A 54 1.77 -0.62 27.50
N CYS A 55 1.48 -0.14 28.68
CA CYS A 55 0.20 0.40 29.09
C CYS A 55 0.43 1.74 29.80
N ASP A 56 -0.22 2.80 29.34
CA ASP A 56 -0.08 4.16 29.88
C ASP A 56 1.39 4.62 29.97
N GLY A 57 2.19 4.23 28.98
CA GLY A 57 3.63 4.55 28.93
C GLY A 57 4.54 3.62 29.76
N GLU A 58 3.98 2.73 30.58
CA GLU A 58 4.75 1.84 31.45
C GLU A 58 4.79 0.39 30.97
N PRO A 59 5.95 -0.27 30.95
CA PRO A 59 6.07 -1.66 30.56
C PRO A 59 5.50 -2.57 31.65
N ARG A 60 4.75 -3.58 31.21
CA ARG A 60 4.19 -4.65 32.04
C ARG A 60 4.45 -6.00 31.39
N THR A 61 4.34 -7.07 32.14
CA THR A 61 4.55 -8.44 31.66
C THR A 61 3.39 -9.35 32.04
N VAL A 62 3.11 -10.31 31.15
CA VAL A 62 2.18 -11.42 31.40
C VAL A 62 2.91 -12.72 31.05
N THR A 63 2.85 -13.71 31.93
CA THR A 63 3.38 -15.05 31.67
C THR A 63 2.50 -15.77 30.64
N ALA A 64 3.11 -16.33 29.62
CA ALA A 64 2.45 -17.18 28.65
C ALA A 64 2.37 -18.64 29.19
N VAL A 65 1.40 -19.37 28.68
CA VAL A 65 1.23 -20.80 28.96
C VAL A 65 1.28 -21.59 27.65
N VAL A 66 1.71 -22.84 27.70
CA VAL A 66 1.64 -23.73 26.56
C VAL A 66 0.18 -23.90 26.13
N ASP A 67 -0.09 -23.68 24.88
CA ASP A 67 -1.42 -23.78 24.27
C ASP A 67 -1.57 -25.10 23.49
N GLU A 68 -0.55 -25.43 22.69
CA GLU A 68 -0.54 -26.61 21.83
C GLU A 68 0.89 -27.09 21.59
N GLN A 69 1.06 -28.40 21.39
CA GLN A 69 2.31 -29.00 20.93
C GLN A 69 1.97 -29.98 19.80
N SER A 70 2.50 -29.74 18.62
CA SER A 70 2.32 -30.58 17.44
C SER A 70 3.46 -30.38 16.45
N ASP A 71 3.78 -31.44 15.70
CA ASP A 71 4.74 -31.41 14.59
C ASP A 71 6.14 -30.85 14.92
N GLY A 72 6.59 -30.95 16.20
CA GLY A 72 7.87 -30.41 16.65
C GLY A 72 7.88 -28.93 16.93
N GLU A 73 6.71 -28.30 16.98
CA GLU A 73 6.50 -26.92 17.41
C GLU A 73 5.66 -26.85 18.69
N THR A 74 6.03 -25.93 19.58
CA THR A 74 5.26 -25.55 20.75
C THR A 74 4.64 -24.17 20.52
N TRP A 75 3.32 -24.10 20.69
CA TRP A 75 2.57 -22.84 20.70
C TRP A 75 2.36 -22.36 22.14
N TRP A 76 2.67 -21.10 22.37
CA TRP A 76 2.44 -20.43 23.65
C TRP A 76 1.38 -19.36 23.46
N ARG A 77 0.52 -19.16 24.45
CA ARG A 77 -0.49 -18.10 24.46
C ARG A 77 -0.38 -17.22 25.69
N ALA A 78 -0.68 -15.94 25.52
CA ALA A 78 -0.79 -14.96 26.57
C ALA A 78 -2.07 -14.14 26.44
N SER A 79 -2.59 -13.66 27.55
CA SER A 79 -3.75 -12.77 27.59
C SER A 79 -3.26 -11.33 27.73
N LEU A 80 -3.28 -10.57 26.62
CA LEU A 80 -2.84 -9.18 26.53
C LEU A 80 -3.94 -8.22 27.00
N PRO A 81 -3.75 -7.44 28.09
CA PRO A 81 -4.67 -6.38 28.46
C PRO A 81 -4.67 -5.25 27.44
N VAL A 82 -5.86 -4.74 27.07
CA VAL A 82 -6.03 -3.67 26.07
C VAL A 82 -6.62 -2.44 26.79
N GLU A 83 -5.73 -1.66 27.37
CA GLU A 83 -6.07 -0.43 28.12
C GLU A 83 -5.87 0.85 27.29
N ASN A 84 -5.20 0.74 26.13
CA ASN A 84 -4.96 1.84 25.19
C ASN A 84 -5.48 1.47 23.81
N LEU A 85 -5.81 2.47 22.97
CA LEU A 85 -6.28 2.26 21.58
C LEU A 85 -5.24 1.53 20.71
N SER A 86 -3.96 1.68 21.05
CA SER A 86 -2.84 1.03 20.37
C SER A 86 -1.88 0.49 21.43
N VAL A 87 -1.64 -0.83 21.42
CA VAL A 87 -0.85 -1.52 22.46
C VAL A 87 0.37 -2.15 21.81
N PRO A 88 1.58 -1.60 22.03
CA PRO A 88 2.82 -2.24 21.60
C PRO A 88 3.18 -3.39 22.52
N TYR A 89 3.64 -4.51 21.93
CA TYR A 89 4.03 -5.71 22.67
C TYR A 89 5.14 -6.51 21.98
N ARG A 90 5.88 -7.31 22.74
CA ARG A 90 6.91 -8.25 22.27
C ARG A 90 7.00 -9.46 23.19
N TRP A 91 7.66 -10.50 22.69
CA TRP A 91 7.85 -11.74 23.43
C TRP A 91 9.24 -11.82 24.03
N LEU A 92 9.34 -12.22 25.30
CA LEU A 92 10.59 -12.62 25.96
C LEU A 92 10.61 -14.14 26.05
N LEU A 93 11.68 -14.73 25.56
CA LEU A 93 11.96 -16.16 25.62
C LEU A 93 13.10 -16.38 26.60
N ALA A 94 12.89 -17.26 27.59
CA ALA A 94 13.88 -17.56 28.64
C ALA A 94 14.12 -19.06 28.77
N GLY A 95 15.36 -19.44 29.07
CA GLY A 95 15.77 -20.84 29.16
C GLY A 95 15.83 -21.57 27.82
N GLY A 96 15.87 -22.92 27.86
CA GLY A 96 15.93 -23.75 26.68
C GLY A 96 17.11 -23.42 25.75
N ARG A 97 16.92 -23.58 24.44
CA ARG A 97 17.95 -23.23 23.43
C ARG A 97 18.11 -21.73 23.21
N SER A 98 17.09 -20.93 23.52
CA SER A 98 17.15 -19.47 23.36
C SER A 98 18.00 -18.78 24.42
N GLY A 99 18.10 -19.37 25.62
CA GLY A 99 18.77 -18.76 26.77
C GLY A 99 18.02 -17.52 27.23
N TYR A 100 18.26 -16.37 26.60
CA TYR A 100 17.54 -15.12 26.76
C TYR A 100 17.42 -14.46 25.40
N ALA A 101 16.21 -14.23 24.93
CA ALA A 101 15.98 -13.57 23.64
C ALA A 101 14.65 -12.83 23.58
N TRP A 102 14.61 -11.75 22.81
CA TRP A 102 13.42 -11.00 22.47
C TRP A 102 12.94 -11.33 21.05
N LEU A 103 11.63 -11.45 20.86
CA LEU A 103 11.01 -11.53 19.55
C LEU A 103 10.07 -10.32 19.38
N ASN A 104 10.36 -9.51 18.37
CA ASN A 104 9.54 -8.37 17.96
C ASN A 104 9.31 -8.40 16.43
N GLY A 105 8.77 -7.33 15.84
CA GLY A 105 8.47 -7.23 14.41
C GLY A 105 9.69 -7.36 13.48
N ARG A 106 10.92 -7.18 14.00
CA ARG A 106 12.17 -7.39 13.27
C ARG A 106 12.69 -8.83 13.35
N GLY A 107 12.10 -9.65 14.21
CA GLY A 107 12.55 -11.01 14.45
C GLY A 107 13.22 -11.20 15.81
N LEU A 108 14.04 -12.25 15.94
CA LEU A 108 14.68 -12.66 17.18
C LEU A 108 15.97 -11.85 17.46
N ALA A 109 16.08 -11.30 18.66
CA ALA A 109 17.25 -10.57 19.15
C ALA A 109 17.72 -11.14 20.49
N ARG A 110 19.05 -11.34 20.67
CA ARG A 110 19.68 -11.80 21.91
C ARG A 110 20.18 -10.66 22.79
N THR A 111 19.83 -9.42 22.43
CA THR A 111 20.12 -8.20 23.18
C THR A 111 18.84 -7.45 23.47
N GLU A 112 18.88 -6.46 24.36
CA GLU A 112 17.78 -5.52 24.53
C GLU A 112 17.44 -4.85 23.19
N VAL A 113 16.14 -4.62 22.96
CA VAL A 113 15.60 -4.02 21.73
C VAL A 113 14.76 -2.79 22.05
N ALA A 114 14.81 -1.81 21.15
CA ALA A 114 13.98 -0.61 21.23
C ALA A 114 12.49 -0.96 20.96
N GLY A 115 11.57 -0.20 21.57
CA GLY A 115 10.13 -0.43 21.42
C GLY A 115 9.54 -0.01 20.07
N ALA A 116 10.32 0.68 19.21
CA ALA A 116 9.83 1.13 17.91
C ALA A 116 9.44 -0.01 16.96
N ASP A 117 10.05 -1.19 17.14
CA ASP A 117 9.82 -2.37 16.32
C ASP A 117 8.93 -3.42 17.03
N ASP A 118 8.29 -3.08 18.14
CA ASP A 118 7.36 -3.98 18.84
C ASP A 118 6.15 -4.30 17.95
N PHE A 119 5.61 -5.50 18.06
CA PHE A 119 4.29 -5.79 17.48
C PHE A 119 3.27 -4.81 18.06
N ARG A 120 2.23 -4.52 17.32
CA ARG A 120 1.22 -3.55 17.76
C ARG A 120 -0.19 -4.09 17.53
N LEU A 121 -1.01 -4.03 18.58
CA LEU A 121 -2.43 -4.31 18.49
C LEU A 121 -3.18 -2.97 18.50
N ALA A 122 -3.98 -2.71 17.47
CA ALA A 122 -4.92 -1.60 17.44
C ALA A 122 -6.32 -2.08 17.81
N LEU A 123 -7.03 -1.29 18.60
CA LEU A 123 -8.41 -1.58 19.02
C LEU A 123 -9.43 -1.07 18.01
N GLU A 124 -9.15 0.06 17.36
CA GLU A 124 -10.06 0.66 16.39
C GLU A 124 -10.34 -0.30 15.22
N PRO A 125 -11.58 -0.29 14.69
CA PRO A 125 -11.92 -1.11 13.54
C PRO A 125 -10.96 -0.86 12.38
N GLY A 126 -10.52 -1.90 11.71
CA GLY A 126 -9.74 -1.80 10.49
C GLY A 126 -10.52 -1.15 9.33
N ALA A 127 -9.95 -1.17 8.14
CA ALA A 127 -10.62 -0.76 6.91
C ALA A 127 -11.90 -1.58 6.67
N PRO A 128 -12.78 -1.13 5.77
CA PRO A 128 -13.95 -1.91 5.38
C PRO A 128 -13.57 -3.33 4.98
N ALA A 129 -14.36 -4.32 5.39
CA ALA A 129 -14.05 -5.75 5.22
C ALA A 129 -13.75 -6.15 3.77
N TRP A 130 -14.36 -5.47 2.78
CA TRP A 130 -14.13 -5.72 1.36
C TRP A 130 -12.71 -5.38 0.90
N HIS A 131 -11.99 -4.49 1.62
CA HIS A 131 -10.73 -3.93 1.13
C HIS A 131 -9.58 -4.95 1.13
N ALA A 132 -9.45 -5.75 2.18
CA ALA A 132 -8.37 -6.74 2.28
C ALA A 132 -8.36 -7.78 1.15
N GLU A 133 -9.52 -8.07 0.54
CA GLU A 133 -9.68 -9.03 -0.58
C GLU A 133 -9.58 -8.36 -1.95
N SER A 134 -9.31 -7.04 -1.97
CA SER A 134 -9.39 -6.26 -3.19
C SER A 134 -8.11 -6.28 -4.02
N VAL A 135 -8.29 -5.86 -5.28
CA VAL A 135 -7.26 -5.44 -6.22
C VAL A 135 -7.64 -4.05 -6.68
N VAL A 136 -6.77 -3.08 -6.41
CA VAL A 136 -6.97 -1.67 -6.75
C VAL A 136 -6.44 -1.40 -8.15
N TYR A 137 -7.19 -0.62 -8.92
CA TYR A 137 -6.81 -0.15 -10.24
C TYR A 137 -6.81 1.37 -10.26
N GLU A 138 -5.62 1.96 -10.29
CA GLU A 138 -5.40 3.39 -10.33
C GLU A 138 -5.65 3.94 -11.72
N ILE A 139 -6.47 4.98 -11.83
CA ILE A 139 -6.77 5.66 -13.08
C ILE A 139 -6.40 7.13 -13.00
N PHE A 140 -5.56 7.58 -13.95
CA PHE A 140 -5.35 8.99 -14.25
C PHE A 140 -6.39 9.42 -15.30
N PRO A 141 -7.45 10.17 -14.95
CA PRO A 141 -8.65 10.33 -15.78
C PRO A 141 -8.37 10.87 -17.19
N ASP A 142 -7.47 11.86 -17.30
CA ASP A 142 -7.11 12.46 -18.60
C ASP A 142 -6.47 11.47 -19.60
N ARG A 143 -5.94 10.35 -19.13
CA ARG A 143 -5.13 9.41 -19.91
C ARG A 143 -5.73 8.01 -20.07
N PHE A 144 -6.85 7.73 -19.41
CA PHE A 144 -7.44 6.40 -19.45
C PHE A 144 -8.33 6.17 -20.68
N ALA A 145 -9.40 6.95 -20.84
CA ALA A 145 -10.31 6.84 -21.97
C ALA A 145 -11.09 8.13 -22.20
N THR A 146 -11.41 8.43 -23.46
CA THR A 146 -12.27 9.54 -23.82
C THR A 146 -13.63 9.04 -24.30
N SER A 147 -14.70 9.68 -23.86
CA SER A 147 -16.05 9.44 -24.38
C SER A 147 -16.25 9.96 -25.81
N GLY A 148 -15.32 10.76 -26.33
CA GLY A 148 -15.45 11.47 -27.59
C GLY A 148 -16.30 12.75 -27.51
N ALA A 149 -16.74 13.15 -26.29
CA ALA A 149 -17.47 14.41 -26.14
C ALA A 149 -16.54 15.59 -26.42
N GLU A 150 -16.99 16.49 -27.32
CA GLU A 150 -16.24 17.72 -27.60
C GLU A 150 -16.29 18.64 -26.39
N ARG A 151 -15.12 19.12 -25.97
CA ARG A 151 -14.94 20.12 -24.91
C ARG A 151 -13.91 21.15 -25.36
N ASP A 152 -14.16 22.41 -25.00
CA ASP A 152 -13.21 23.48 -25.25
C ASP A 152 -12.00 23.33 -24.34
N ALA A 153 -10.81 23.37 -24.92
CA ALA A 153 -9.57 23.38 -24.15
C ALA A 153 -9.48 24.67 -23.33
N PRO A 154 -9.25 24.61 -22.01
CA PRO A 154 -9.04 25.82 -21.23
C PRO A 154 -7.74 26.52 -21.65
N ALA A 155 -7.63 27.82 -21.36
CA ALA A 155 -6.50 28.64 -21.80
C ALA A 155 -5.12 28.13 -21.30
N TRP A 156 -5.11 27.40 -20.20
CA TRP A 156 -3.87 26.81 -19.67
C TRP A 156 -3.46 25.53 -20.37
N ALA A 157 -4.40 24.77 -20.99
CA ALA A 157 -4.14 23.44 -21.53
C ALA A 157 -3.47 23.47 -22.90
N VAL A 158 -2.62 22.49 -23.14
CA VAL A 158 -2.03 22.16 -24.44
C VAL A 158 -2.72 20.90 -24.94
N ARG A 159 -3.68 21.07 -25.85
CA ARG A 159 -4.42 19.93 -26.42
C ARG A 159 -3.47 18.99 -27.18
N ARG A 160 -3.62 17.69 -26.96
CA ARG A 160 -2.90 16.61 -27.63
C ARG A 160 -3.88 15.64 -28.28
N ASP A 161 -3.44 15.04 -29.38
CA ASP A 161 -4.15 13.89 -29.93
C ASP A 161 -3.94 12.67 -29.02
N TRP A 162 -4.92 11.77 -28.95
CA TRP A 162 -4.90 10.62 -28.03
C TRP A 162 -3.64 9.76 -28.15
N ASP A 163 -3.17 9.54 -29.38
CA ASP A 163 -1.98 8.71 -29.67
C ASP A 163 -0.66 9.52 -29.71
N ALA A 164 -0.70 10.81 -29.41
CA ALA A 164 0.51 11.61 -29.36
C ALA A 164 1.40 11.22 -28.17
N PRO A 165 2.73 11.21 -28.33
CA PRO A 165 3.63 10.95 -27.21
C PRO A 165 3.53 12.06 -26.16
N VAL A 166 3.69 11.68 -24.88
CA VAL A 166 3.74 12.65 -23.78
C VAL A 166 5.06 13.42 -23.78
N GLU A 167 5.01 14.70 -23.39
CA GLU A 167 6.20 15.49 -23.09
C GLU A 167 6.65 15.19 -21.65
N GLY A 168 7.34 14.07 -21.45
CA GLY A 168 7.68 13.61 -20.11
C GLY A 168 8.54 14.60 -19.30
N ARG A 169 9.32 15.47 -19.94
CA ARG A 169 10.09 16.56 -19.27
C ARG A 169 9.99 17.83 -20.11
N GLY A 170 9.45 18.89 -19.53
CA GLY A 170 9.31 20.16 -20.23
C GLY A 170 8.26 21.07 -19.58
N PRO A 171 8.07 22.28 -20.11
CA PRO A 171 7.15 23.26 -19.53
C PRO A 171 5.67 22.90 -19.69
N ASN A 172 5.34 21.91 -20.53
CA ASN A 172 3.96 21.53 -20.81
C ASN A 172 3.51 20.25 -20.09
N THR A 173 4.37 19.53 -19.38
CA THR A 173 4.08 18.22 -18.78
C THR A 173 2.79 18.19 -17.95
N SER A 174 2.54 19.22 -17.12
CA SER A 174 1.31 19.35 -16.32
C SER A 174 0.12 19.92 -17.09
N ARG A 175 0.34 20.37 -18.34
CA ARG A 175 -0.64 21.10 -19.18
C ARG A 175 -1.12 20.30 -20.40
N GLU A 176 -0.47 19.19 -20.72
CA GLU A 176 -0.86 18.31 -21.82
C GLU A 176 -2.22 17.68 -21.53
N TRP A 177 -3.22 18.06 -22.31
CA TRP A 177 -4.59 17.58 -22.18
C TRP A 177 -4.96 16.67 -23.35
N TYR A 178 -5.22 15.39 -23.04
CA TYR A 178 -5.59 14.36 -24.02
C TYR A 178 -7.11 14.16 -24.10
N GLY A 179 -7.87 14.68 -23.13
CA GLY A 179 -9.32 14.68 -23.15
C GLY A 179 -9.96 13.38 -22.66
N GLY A 180 -9.27 12.60 -21.85
CA GLY A 180 -9.89 11.52 -21.09
C GLY A 180 -10.91 12.07 -20.09
N ASP A 181 -11.98 11.30 -19.83
CA ASP A 181 -13.10 11.75 -19.02
C ASP A 181 -13.79 10.59 -18.28
N LEU A 182 -14.65 10.92 -17.29
CA LEU A 182 -15.34 9.92 -16.48
C LEU A 182 -16.30 9.03 -17.31
N PRO A 183 -17.06 9.57 -18.30
CA PRO A 183 -17.86 8.70 -19.18
C PRO A 183 -17.01 7.73 -20.01
N GLY A 184 -15.79 8.14 -20.40
CA GLY A 184 -14.84 7.24 -21.05
C GLY A 184 -14.39 6.10 -20.12
N ILE A 185 -14.16 6.39 -18.84
CA ILE A 185 -13.88 5.36 -17.84
C ILE A 185 -15.08 4.41 -17.70
N GLU A 186 -16.31 4.95 -17.60
CA GLU A 186 -17.53 4.14 -17.50
C GLU A 186 -17.70 3.16 -18.68
N GLN A 187 -17.30 3.56 -19.88
CA GLN A 187 -17.35 2.70 -21.08
C GLN A 187 -16.34 1.54 -21.06
N HIS A 188 -15.33 1.58 -20.18
CA HIS A 188 -14.27 0.56 -20.10
C HIS A 188 -14.28 -0.23 -18.79
N LEU A 189 -15.38 -0.20 -18.04
CA LEU A 189 -15.52 -0.98 -16.79
C LEU A 189 -15.40 -2.48 -17.01
N ASP A 190 -15.80 -2.99 -18.18
CA ASP A 190 -15.68 -4.40 -18.52
C ASP A 190 -14.21 -4.86 -18.51
N HIS A 191 -13.28 -4.04 -19.04
CA HIS A 191 -11.85 -4.34 -18.99
C HIS A 191 -11.32 -4.47 -17.56
N ILE A 192 -11.74 -3.56 -16.69
CA ILE A 192 -11.31 -3.54 -15.28
C ILE A 192 -11.82 -4.78 -14.54
N GLU A 193 -13.08 -5.16 -14.79
CA GLU A 193 -13.72 -6.34 -14.21
C GLU A 193 -13.09 -7.64 -14.73
N GLU A 194 -12.84 -7.75 -16.04
CA GLU A 194 -12.18 -8.90 -16.67
C GLU A 194 -10.75 -9.09 -16.18
N LEU A 195 -10.03 -8.00 -15.92
CA LEU A 195 -8.69 -8.02 -15.30
C LEU A 195 -8.72 -8.62 -13.89
N GLY A 196 -9.86 -8.56 -13.21
CA GLY A 196 -10.05 -9.02 -11.83
C GLY A 196 -9.89 -7.94 -10.77
N ALA A 197 -9.66 -6.68 -11.16
CA ALA A 197 -9.69 -5.54 -10.25
C ALA A 197 -11.13 -5.24 -9.83
N ASN A 198 -11.31 -4.82 -8.58
CA ASN A 198 -12.63 -4.54 -8.01
C ASN A 198 -12.71 -3.21 -7.24
N VAL A 199 -11.62 -2.47 -7.19
CA VAL A 199 -11.57 -1.10 -6.66
C VAL A 199 -10.97 -0.20 -7.71
N ILE A 200 -11.69 0.84 -8.11
CA ILE A 200 -11.18 1.90 -8.96
C ILE A 200 -10.72 3.03 -8.05
N TYR A 201 -9.45 3.41 -8.14
CA TYR A 201 -8.90 4.60 -7.53
C TYR A 201 -8.70 5.66 -8.61
N LEU A 202 -9.40 6.77 -8.48
CA LEU A 202 -9.26 7.95 -9.35
C LEU A 202 -8.28 8.94 -8.74
N THR A 203 -7.23 9.34 -9.48
CA THR A 203 -6.47 10.54 -9.15
C THR A 203 -7.40 11.76 -9.20
N PRO A 204 -7.02 12.96 -8.70
CA PRO A 204 -7.97 14.04 -8.46
C PRO A 204 -8.87 14.36 -9.64
N PHE A 205 -10.14 14.60 -9.36
CA PHE A 205 -11.18 14.90 -10.35
C PHE A 205 -11.78 16.31 -10.22
N PHE A 206 -11.25 17.14 -9.33
CA PHE A 206 -11.68 18.53 -9.11
C PHE A 206 -11.15 19.48 -10.19
N PRO A 207 -11.78 20.63 -10.43
CA PRO A 207 -11.26 21.66 -11.33
C PRO A 207 -9.89 22.15 -10.89
N ALA A 208 -9.00 22.37 -11.85
CA ALA A 208 -7.63 22.77 -11.56
C ALA A 208 -6.99 23.53 -12.74
N GLY A 209 -5.78 24.03 -12.54
CA GLY A 209 -4.94 24.63 -13.58
C GLY A 209 -3.99 23.65 -14.27
N SER A 210 -4.13 22.35 -13.99
CA SER A 210 -3.30 21.29 -14.53
C SER A 210 -4.12 20.03 -14.83
N THR A 211 -3.57 19.11 -15.64
CA THR A 211 -4.22 17.83 -15.94
C THR A 211 -4.10 16.82 -14.82
N HIS A 212 -3.14 16.98 -13.90
CA HIS A 212 -3.02 16.13 -12.70
C HIS A 212 -4.00 16.53 -11.57
N ARG A 213 -4.52 17.75 -11.58
CA ARG A 213 -5.55 18.27 -10.67
C ARG A 213 -5.20 18.33 -9.18
N TYR A 214 -3.93 18.15 -8.82
CA TYR A 214 -3.49 18.35 -7.42
C TYR A 214 -3.47 19.82 -7.01
N ASP A 215 -3.55 20.76 -7.95
CA ASP A 215 -3.75 22.20 -7.75
C ASP A 215 -5.23 22.59 -7.84
N ALA A 216 -6.09 21.87 -7.12
CA ALA A 216 -7.55 22.09 -7.16
C ALA A 216 -7.93 23.55 -6.92
N SER A 217 -8.80 24.08 -7.77
CA SER A 217 -9.38 25.42 -7.65
C SER A 217 -10.73 25.46 -6.91
N SER A 218 -11.32 24.28 -6.72
CA SER A 218 -12.52 24.03 -5.90
C SER A 218 -12.56 22.58 -5.49
N PHE A 219 -13.21 22.28 -4.36
CA PHE A 219 -13.54 20.92 -3.93
C PHE A 219 -15.04 20.62 -3.98
N ASP A 220 -15.84 21.59 -4.46
CA ASP A 220 -17.31 21.56 -4.38
C ASP A 220 -17.97 20.95 -5.61
N HIS A 221 -17.24 20.73 -6.70
CA HIS A 221 -17.76 20.15 -7.94
C HIS A 221 -16.67 19.40 -8.71
N VAL A 222 -17.08 18.49 -9.56
CA VAL A 222 -16.21 17.76 -10.49
C VAL A 222 -15.80 18.66 -11.65
N ASP A 223 -14.56 18.55 -12.11
CA ASP A 223 -14.08 19.28 -13.28
C ASP A 223 -15.00 19.05 -14.50
N PRO A 224 -15.57 20.14 -15.10
CA PRO A 224 -16.36 20.03 -16.32
C PRO A 224 -15.61 19.34 -17.47
N LEU A 225 -14.26 19.40 -17.51
CA LEU A 225 -13.44 18.68 -18.48
C LEU A 225 -13.54 17.16 -18.31
N LEU A 226 -13.89 16.68 -17.11
CA LEU A 226 -14.13 15.26 -16.84
C LEU A 226 -15.60 14.86 -17.00
N GLY A 227 -16.50 15.81 -17.24
CA GLY A 227 -17.94 15.59 -17.42
C GLY A 227 -18.81 16.11 -16.27
N GLY A 228 -18.22 16.71 -15.24
CA GLY A 228 -18.94 17.29 -14.10
C GLY A 228 -19.56 16.27 -13.15
N ASP A 229 -20.37 16.77 -12.20
CA ASP A 229 -20.96 15.96 -11.11
C ASP A 229 -21.86 14.83 -11.61
N GLU A 230 -22.60 15.05 -12.69
CA GLU A 230 -23.47 14.03 -13.29
C GLU A 230 -22.67 12.84 -13.82
N ALA A 231 -21.49 13.09 -14.38
CA ALA A 231 -20.61 12.03 -14.87
C ALA A 231 -20.02 11.18 -13.73
N LEU A 232 -19.62 11.81 -12.63
CA LEU A 232 -19.16 11.06 -11.45
C LEU A 232 -20.29 10.23 -10.83
N ALA A 233 -21.49 10.81 -10.70
CA ALA A 233 -22.65 10.09 -10.19
C ALA A 233 -23.06 8.92 -11.11
N SER A 234 -22.92 9.06 -12.44
CA SER A 234 -23.14 7.97 -13.40
C SER A 234 -22.12 6.86 -13.23
N LEU A 235 -20.83 7.22 -13.21
CA LEU A 235 -19.72 6.29 -13.02
C LEU A 235 -19.89 5.51 -11.69
N ALA A 236 -20.17 6.20 -10.58
CA ALA A 236 -20.39 5.58 -9.27
C ALA A 236 -21.52 4.54 -9.31
N ARG A 237 -22.66 4.87 -9.94
CA ARG A 237 -23.77 3.92 -10.11
C ARG A 237 -23.36 2.73 -10.97
N ALA A 238 -22.64 2.93 -12.06
CA ALA A 238 -22.18 1.85 -12.95
C ALA A 238 -21.19 0.93 -12.25
N VAL A 239 -20.25 1.50 -11.48
CA VAL A 239 -19.28 0.79 -10.63
C VAL A 239 -20.01 -0.07 -9.59
N HIS A 240 -20.94 0.52 -8.84
CA HIS A 240 -21.70 -0.21 -7.80
C HIS A 240 -22.63 -1.29 -8.38
N THR A 241 -23.22 -1.07 -9.56
CA THR A 241 -24.06 -2.07 -10.23
C THR A 241 -23.26 -3.35 -10.56
N ARG A 242 -21.96 -3.22 -10.80
CA ARG A 242 -21.03 -4.34 -11.03
C ARG A 242 -20.44 -4.92 -9.72
N GLY A 243 -20.80 -4.37 -8.56
CA GLY A 243 -20.23 -4.77 -7.27
C GLY A 243 -18.79 -4.27 -7.05
N LEU A 244 -18.31 -3.35 -7.89
CA LEU A 244 -17.02 -2.70 -7.75
C LEU A 244 -17.09 -1.55 -6.74
N LYS A 245 -15.94 -0.98 -6.40
CA LYS A 245 -15.76 0.13 -5.47
C LYS A 245 -15.08 1.32 -6.14
N LEU A 246 -15.38 2.54 -5.68
CA LEU A 246 -14.84 3.78 -6.20
C LEU A 246 -14.18 4.60 -5.09
N VAL A 247 -12.88 4.85 -5.21
CA VAL A 247 -12.07 5.64 -4.26
C VAL A 247 -11.61 6.91 -4.95
N GLY A 248 -11.80 8.05 -4.29
CA GLY A 248 -11.33 9.34 -4.78
C GLY A 248 -9.98 9.73 -4.18
N ASP A 249 -9.41 10.81 -4.71
CA ASP A 249 -8.17 11.44 -4.24
C ASP A 249 -8.45 12.86 -3.75
N LEU A 250 -7.91 13.22 -2.59
CA LEU A 250 -8.11 14.54 -2.01
C LEU A 250 -6.80 15.14 -1.48
N THR A 251 -6.49 16.35 -1.93
CA THR A 251 -5.37 17.15 -1.42
C THR A 251 -5.76 17.83 -0.11
N MET A 252 -5.47 17.19 1.03
CA MET A 252 -5.72 17.79 2.36
C MET A 252 -4.54 18.62 2.86
N ASN A 253 -3.37 18.53 2.22
CA ASN A 253 -2.20 19.33 2.59
C ASN A 253 -2.21 20.73 1.95
N HIS A 254 -2.74 20.87 0.73
CA HIS A 254 -2.71 22.11 -0.06
C HIS A 254 -3.90 22.20 -1.01
N CYS A 255 -4.08 23.36 -1.62
CA CYS A 255 -4.97 23.56 -2.76
C CYS A 255 -4.24 24.35 -3.85
N GLY A 256 -4.88 24.66 -4.96
CA GLY A 256 -4.33 25.57 -5.98
C GLY A 256 -4.36 27.04 -5.53
N VAL A 257 -3.45 27.86 -6.07
CA VAL A 257 -3.51 29.34 -5.86
C VAL A 257 -4.77 29.97 -6.46
N THR A 258 -5.43 29.30 -7.38
CA THR A 258 -6.70 29.71 -8.00
C THR A 258 -7.91 29.17 -7.23
N HIS A 259 -7.72 28.51 -6.10
CA HIS A 259 -8.81 28.10 -5.23
C HIS A 259 -9.47 29.32 -4.59
N ASP A 260 -10.77 29.37 -4.63
CA ASP A 260 -11.56 30.46 -4.04
C ASP A 260 -11.14 30.82 -2.61
N TRP A 261 -10.79 29.83 -1.80
CA TRP A 261 -10.33 30.07 -0.44
C TRP A 261 -9.02 30.86 -0.42
N PHE A 262 -8.05 30.48 -1.28
CA PHE A 262 -6.77 31.18 -1.31
C PHE A 262 -6.90 32.56 -1.93
N GLU A 263 -7.69 32.73 -2.99
CA GLU A 263 -7.94 34.04 -3.61
C GLU A 263 -8.56 35.03 -2.61
N ARG A 264 -9.59 34.60 -1.85
CA ARG A 264 -10.19 35.43 -0.79
C ARG A 264 -9.20 35.74 0.34
N ALA A 265 -8.45 34.71 0.79
CA ALA A 265 -7.43 34.87 1.84
C ALA A 265 -6.30 35.82 1.44
N ALA A 266 -5.90 35.81 0.17
CA ALA A 266 -4.84 36.69 -0.34
C ALA A 266 -5.31 38.13 -0.57
N ALA A 267 -6.59 38.30 -0.98
CA ALA A 267 -7.18 39.60 -1.27
C ALA A 267 -7.57 40.41 -0.02
N ASP A 268 -8.02 39.73 1.04
CA ASP A 268 -8.48 40.40 2.29
C ASP A 268 -7.96 39.67 3.54
N GLU A 269 -7.11 40.38 4.31
CA GLU A 269 -6.58 39.87 5.58
C GLU A 269 -7.65 39.61 6.66
N ARG A 270 -8.89 40.12 6.46
CA ARG A 270 -10.04 39.91 7.35
C ARG A 270 -10.95 38.77 6.88
N SER A 271 -10.68 38.18 5.73
CA SER A 271 -11.44 37.04 5.23
C SER A 271 -11.38 35.88 6.22
N PRO A 272 -12.48 35.16 6.46
CA PRO A 272 -12.44 33.91 7.25
C PRO A 272 -11.42 32.89 6.72
N GLU A 273 -11.20 32.88 5.42
CA GLU A 273 -10.25 31.98 4.76
C GLU A 273 -8.79 32.35 5.02
N ARG A 274 -8.53 33.53 5.61
CA ARG A 274 -7.16 33.94 5.98
C ARG A 274 -6.52 32.94 6.90
N ASP A 275 -7.26 32.37 7.83
CA ASP A 275 -6.77 31.40 8.80
C ASP A 275 -6.61 29.97 8.20
N PHE A 276 -7.04 29.75 6.96
CA PHE A 276 -6.86 28.47 6.27
C PHE A 276 -5.44 28.25 5.78
N PHE A 277 -4.61 29.30 5.77
CA PHE A 277 -3.27 29.27 5.21
C PHE A 277 -2.26 29.88 6.16
N TYR A 278 -0.99 29.43 6.02
CA TYR A 278 0.13 30.01 6.75
C TYR A 278 0.71 31.19 5.96
N PHE A 279 0.27 32.42 6.22
CA PHE A 279 0.89 33.61 5.68
C PHE A 279 2.12 33.97 6.50
N ASP A 280 3.32 33.77 5.93
CA ASP A 280 4.60 33.94 6.62
C ASP A 280 5.57 34.73 5.74
N LYS A 281 5.98 35.91 6.23
CA LYS A 281 6.97 36.77 5.54
C LYS A 281 8.34 36.13 5.37
N ARG A 282 8.64 35.06 6.12
CA ARG A 282 9.88 34.29 5.99
C ARG A 282 9.83 33.29 4.82
N SER A 283 8.64 33.00 4.30
CA SER A 283 8.47 32.16 3.11
C SER A 283 8.77 32.99 1.85
N PRO A 284 9.45 32.41 0.84
CA PRO A 284 9.83 33.13 -0.39
C PRO A 284 8.66 33.77 -1.13
N HIS A 285 7.46 33.24 -0.97
CA HIS A 285 6.22 33.69 -1.63
C HIS A 285 5.29 34.47 -0.69
N GLY A 286 5.68 34.70 0.58
CA GLY A 286 4.84 35.34 1.59
C GLY A 286 3.80 34.42 2.24
N TYR A 287 3.78 33.14 1.87
CA TYR A 287 2.95 32.09 2.44
C TYR A 287 3.65 30.72 2.33
N ALA A 288 3.22 29.75 3.15
CA ALA A 288 3.69 28.37 3.05
C ALA A 288 3.12 27.71 1.78
N CYS A 289 3.93 26.90 1.14
CA CYS A 289 3.52 26.09 -0.01
C CYS A 289 4.21 24.73 -0.01
N TRP A 290 3.60 23.74 -0.63
CA TRP A 290 4.12 22.38 -0.71
C TRP A 290 5.50 22.37 -1.36
N VAL A 291 6.52 21.89 -0.64
CA VAL A 291 7.95 21.81 -1.04
C VAL A 291 8.47 23.01 -1.85
N GLY A 292 7.95 24.22 -1.58
CA GLY A 292 8.36 25.45 -2.29
C GLY A 292 7.62 25.69 -3.61
N VAL A 293 6.67 24.84 -3.99
CA VAL A 293 5.86 25.01 -5.21
C VAL A 293 4.83 26.12 -5.00
N ARG A 294 5.10 27.29 -5.60
CA ARG A 294 4.30 28.51 -5.42
C ARG A 294 2.80 28.32 -5.66
N THR A 295 2.42 27.44 -6.59
CA THR A 295 1.03 27.22 -6.98
C THR A 295 0.24 26.36 -6.00
N LEU A 296 0.86 25.84 -4.93
CA LEU A 296 0.27 24.90 -3.99
C LEU A 296 0.34 25.42 -2.54
N PRO A 297 -0.46 26.46 -2.15
CA PRO A 297 -0.50 27.00 -0.79
C PRO A 297 -0.94 25.94 0.22
N THR A 298 -0.18 25.81 1.32
CA THR A 298 -0.38 24.83 2.39
C THR A 298 -1.55 25.23 3.30
N LEU A 299 -2.43 24.26 3.58
CA LEU A 299 -3.58 24.40 4.46
C LEU A 299 -3.19 24.33 5.93
N ASN A 300 -3.77 25.21 6.75
CA ASN A 300 -3.54 25.33 8.19
C ASN A 300 -4.61 24.56 8.98
N TRP A 301 -4.31 23.36 9.38
CA TRP A 301 -5.22 22.49 10.13
C TRP A 301 -5.43 22.90 11.60
N ARG A 302 -4.96 24.07 12.03
CA ARG A 302 -5.39 24.70 13.29
C ARG A 302 -6.70 25.48 13.15
N SER A 303 -7.16 25.73 11.91
CA SER A 303 -8.40 26.46 11.66
C SER A 303 -9.63 25.55 11.84
N GLU A 304 -10.48 25.84 12.81
CA GLU A 304 -11.73 25.11 13.06
C GLU A 304 -12.72 25.24 11.89
N GLU A 305 -12.74 26.39 11.22
CA GLU A 305 -13.58 26.61 10.06
C GLU A 305 -13.11 25.77 8.86
N LEU A 306 -11.79 25.56 8.69
CA LEU A 306 -11.25 24.62 7.70
C LEU A 306 -11.74 23.19 7.99
N HIS A 307 -11.68 22.74 9.24
CA HIS A 307 -12.24 21.44 9.64
C HIS A 307 -13.73 21.33 9.28
N THR A 308 -14.51 22.40 9.51
CA THR A 308 -15.94 22.41 9.19
C THR A 308 -16.19 22.24 7.69
N ARG A 309 -15.47 22.99 6.85
CA ARG A 309 -15.62 22.90 5.39
C ARG A 309 -15.11 21.57 4.83
N MET A 310 -13.96 21.12 5.29
CA MET A 310 -13.40 19.86 4.82
C MET A 310 -14.28 18.66 5.23
N ARG A 311 -14.90 18.69 6.41
CA ARG A 311 -15.93 17.70 6.81
C ARG A 311 -17.09 17.64 5.82
N ALA A 312 -17.58 18.79 5.39
CA ALA A 312 -18.67 18.86 4.42
C ALA A 312 -18.24 18.26 3.07
N ILE A 313 -17.03 18.58 2.60
CA ILE A 313 -16.46 18.06 1.34
C ILE A 313 -16.30 16.55 1.41
N LEU A 314 -15.62 16.03 2.44
CA LEU A 314 -15.41 14.59 2.61
C LEU A 314 -16.72 13.81 2.56
N ARG A 315 -17.74 14.27 3.29
CA ARG A 315 -19.07 13.63 3.34
C ARG A 315 -19.85 13.76 2.05
N HIS A 316 -19.83 14.95 1.45
CA HIS A 316 -20.56 15.21 0.20
C HIS A 316 -20.20 14.18 -0.89
N TRP A 317 -18.93 13.92 -1.10
CA TRP A 317 -18.50 13.00 -2.14
C TRP A 317 -18.68 11.52 -1.76
N LEU A 318 -18.60 11.18 -0.47
CA LEU A 318 -19.01 9.85 -0.01
C LEU A 318 -20.51 9.62 -0.25
N ASP A 319 -21.34 10.62 0.05
CA ASP A 319 -22.78 10.57 -0.22
C ASP A 319 -23.08 10.56 -1.73
N ALA A 320 -22.21 11.15 -2.56
CA ALA A 320 -22.30 11.12 -4.02
C ALA A 320 -21.88 9.78 -4.64
N GLY A 321 -21.32 8.86 -3.85
CA GLY A 321 -21.04 7.49 -4.26
C GLY A 321 -19.58 7.05 -4.22
N LEU A 322 -18.69 7.79 -3.56
CA LEU A 322 -17.35 7.27 -3.25
C LEU A 322 -17.42 6.26 -2.09
N ASP A 323 -16.61 5.20 -2.16
CA ASP A 323 -16.44 4.21 -1.10
C ASP A 323 -15.27 4.55 -0.16
N GLY A 324 -14.52 5.60 -0.46
CA GLY A 324 -13.38 6.03 0.34
C GLY A 324 -12.51 7.08 -0.32
N TRP A 325 -11.44 7.41 0.39
CA TRP A 325 -10.47 8.41 -0.01
C TRP A 325 -9.02 7.91 0.08
N ARG A 326 -8.22 8.26 -0.91
CA ARG A 326 -6.77 8.37 -0.79
C ARG A 326 -6.43 9.82 -0.48
N ILE A 327 -5.63 10.04 0.55
CA ILE A 327 -5.22 11.39 0.95
C ILE A 327 -3.82 11.66 0.43
N ASP A 328 -3.74 12.68 -0.41
CA ASP A 328 -2.51 13.17 -1.03
C ASP A 328 -1.54 13.73 0.02
N VAL A 329 -0.24 13.41 -0.11
CA VAL A 329 0.84 13.82 0.81
C VAL A 329 0.43 13.76 2.28
N ALA A 330 -0.23 12.68 2.70
CA ALA A 330 -0.80 12.53 4.03
C ALA A 330 0.22 12.73 5.16
N ASN A 331 1.50 12.42 4.92
CA ASN A 331 2.60 12.68 5.84
C ASN A 331 2.85 14.17 6.12
N MET A 332 2.39 15.09 5.28
CA MET A 332 2.57 16.52 5.45
C MET A 332 1.32 17.24 5.99
N VAL A 333 0.15 16.58 5.95
CA VAL A 333 -1.11 17.15 6.43
C VAL A 333 -0.97 17.56 7.89
N GLY A 334 -1.25 18.83 8.21
CA GLY A 334 -1.16 19.37 9.56
C GLY A 334 0.25 19.60 10.10
N ARG A 335 1.29 19.47 9.26
CA ARG A 335 2.70 19.69 9.62
C ARG A 335 3.24 20.96 8.98
N TYR A 336 3.63 21.92 9.79
CA TYR A 336 4.34 23.10 9.34
C TYR A 336 5.18 23.70 10.47
N ARG A 337 6.51 23.68 10.34
CA ARG A 337 7.51 24.22 11.31
C ARG A 337 7.34 23.62 12.70
N ASP A 338 6.83 24.43 13.66
CA ASP A 338 6.56 24.07 15.05
C ASP A 338 5.17 23.46 15.27
N THR A 339 4.39 23.32 14.21
CA THR A 339 3.07 22.69 14.23
C THR A 339 3.18 21.26 13.73
N ASP A 340 2.73 20.32 14.54
CA ASP A 340 2.47 18.95 14.14
C ASP A 340 1.15 18.50 14.79
N VAL A 341 0.10 18.45 13.98
CA VAL A 341 -1.23 17.96 14.35
C VAL A 341 -1.68 16.83 13.41
N ASN A 342 -0.72 16.18 12.75
CA ASN A 342 -1.00 15.17 11.73
C ASN A 342 -1.86 14.02 12.27
N HIS A 343 -1.49 13.45 13.42
CA HIS A 343 -2.23 12.36 14.05
C HIS A 343 -3.66 12.78 14.44
N ASP A 344 -3.83 13.98 14.97
CA ASP A 344 -5.17 14.53 15.32
C ASP A 344 -6.04 14.69 14.07
N VAL A 345 -5.46 15.20 12.96
CA VAL A 345 -6.16 15.33 11.68
C VAL A 345 -6.49 13.98 11.09
N ALA A 346 -5.57 13.01 11.14
CA ALA A 346 -5.81 11.65 10.67
C ALA A 346 -6.95 10.96 11.42
N ALA A 347 -6.94 11.04 12.76
CA ALA A 347 -8.00 10.50 13.61
C ALA A 347 -9.35 11.22 13.38
N TRP A 348 -9.32 12.54 13.25
CA TRP A 348 -10.50 13.33 12.91
C TRP A 348 -11.05 12.96 11.52
N THR A 349 -10.18 12.78 10.52
CA THR A 349 -10.60 12.35 9.17
C THR A 349 -11.25 10.99 9.22
N ARG A 350 -10.67 10.05 9.99
CA ARG A 350 -11.21 8.72 10.23
C ARG A 350 -12.64 8.79 10.81
N ASP A 351 -12.85 9.62 11.82
CA ASP A 351 -14.19 9.85 12.41
C ASP A 351 -15.18 10.43 11.38
N VAL A 352 -14.73 11.36 10.55
CA VAL A 352 -15.57 11.99 9.50
C VAL A 352 -15.99 10.96 8.45
N VAL A 353 -15.06 10.15 7.94
CA VAL A 353 -15.37 9.18 6.86
C VAL A 353 -16.07 7.92 7.38
N GLY A 354 -16.01 7.67 8.68
CA GLY A 354 -16.69 6.57 9.34
C GLY A 354 -16.22 5.20 8.84
N ARG A 355 -17.11 4.46 8.17
CA ARG A 355 -16.83 3.11 7.64
C ARG A 355 -16.21 3.10 6.24
N SER A 356 -16.01 4.26 5.62
CA SER A 356 -15.43 4.37 4.29
C SER A 356 -13.92 4.15 4.35
N LEU A 357 -13.31 3.72 3.26
CA LEU A 357 -11.88 3.52 3.17
C LEU A 357 -11.11 4.84 3.31
N LEU A 358 -9.97 4.80 4.00
CA LEU A 358 -9.08 5.94 4.16
C LEU A 358 -7.62 5.49 4.05
N VAL A 359 -6.96 5.80 2.92
CA VAL A 359 -5.58 5.42 2.64
C VAL A 359 -4.71 6.65 2.52
N ALA A 360 -3.53 6.60 3.12
CA ALA A 360 -2.55 7.68 3.06
C ALA A 360 -1.60 7.52 1.87
N GLU A 361 -1.36 8.58 1.10
CA GLU A 361 -0.09 8.63 0.38
C GLU A 361 1.02 8.95 1.37
N HIS A 362 2.01 8.06 1.44
CA HIS A 362 3.13 8.21 2.34
C HIS A 362 4.39 7.56 1.76
N ALA A 363 5.17 8.35 1.01
CA ALA A 363 6.33 7.83 0.26
C ALA A 363 7.56 7.52 1.13
N HIS A 364 7.50 7.81 2.44
CA HIS A 364 8.62 7.69 3.38
C HIS A 364 8.36 6.64 4.47
N ASP A 365 8.95 6.79 5.66
CA ASP A 365 8.68 5.93 6.81
C ASP A 365 7.29 6.26 7.41
N PHE A 366 6.29 5.47 7.02
CA PHE A 366 4.91 5.63 7.46
C PHE A 366 4.62 5.03 8.85
N ARG A 367 5.56 4.29 9.44
CA ARG A 367 5.35 3.55 10.69
C ARG A 367 4.89 4.43 11.86
N PRO A 368 5.44 5.64 12.07
CA PRO A 368 4.94 6.52 13.13
C PRO A 368 3.49 6.96 12.90
N ASP A 369 3.07 7.13 11.65
CA ASP A 369 1.77 7.70 11.26
C ASP A 369 0.68 6.61 11.07
N LEU A 370 1.07 5.31 11.09
CA LEU A 370 0.16 4.16 11.04
C LEU A 370 0.07 3.45 12.39
N ASP A 371 -0.42 4.13 13.39
CA ASP A 371 -0.57 3.60 14.76
C ASP A 371 -1.90 2.84 14.99
N GLY A 372 -2.79 2.85 14.00
CA GLY A 372 -4.11 2.22 14.02
C GLY A 372 -5.25 3.15 14.42
N THR A 373 -4.98 4.43 14.74
CA THR A 373 -6.02 5.39 15.16
C THR A 373 -6.47 6.35 14.05
N GLY A 374 -5.64 6.52 13.00
CA GLY A 374 -5.90 7.40 11.87
C GLY A 374 -6.10 6.63 10.56
N TRP A 375 -5.12 6.71 9.66
CA TRP A 375 -5.16 6.07 8.35
C TRP A 375 -5.35 4.55 8.46
N HIS A 376 -6.17 3.96 7.57
CA HIS A 376 -6.34 2.49 7.52
C HIS A 376 -5.09 1.77 7.02
N GLY A 377 -4.35 2.39 6.13
CA GLY A 377 -3.13 1.91 5.50
C GLY A 377 -2.47 3.02 4.71
N ALA A 378 -1.36 2.74 4.06
CA ALA A 378 -0.64 3.67 3.20
C ALA A 378 -0.31 3.04 1.84
N MET A 379 -0.07 3.89 0.83
CA MET A 379 0.62 3.48 -0.39
C MET A 379 2.06 3.10 -0.01
N ASN A 380 2.40 1.82 -0.13
CA ASN A 380 3.61 1.25 0.48
C ASN A 380 4.85 1.42 -0.43
N TYR A 381 5.26 2.65 -0.66
CA TYR A 381 6.47 2.97 -1.43
C TYR A 381 7.73 2.46 -0.75
N SER A 382 7.90 2.74 0.54
CA SER A 382 9.15 2.44 1.26
C SER A 382 9.28 0.98 1.67
N GLY A 383 8.19 0.35 2.10
CA GLY A 383 8.23 -1.03 2.60
C GLY A 383 7.95 -2.09 1.54
N PHE A 384 7.51 -1.71 0.33
CA PHE A 384 7.27 -2.65 -0.75
C PHE A 384 7.89 -2.21 -2.08
N LEU A 385 7.50 -1.05 -2.66
CA LEU A 385 7.97 -0.62 -3.98
C LEU A 385 9.50 -0.56 -4.05
N ARG A 386 10.12 0.21 -3.15
CA ARG A 386 11.59 0.39 -3.18
C ARG A 386 12.36 -0.91 -2.99
N PRO A 387 12.03 -1.77 -1.99
CA PRO A 387 12.70 -3.06 -1.87
C PRO A 387 12.57 -3.96 -3.11
N ALA A 388 11.36 -4.02 -3.71
CA ALA A 388 11.13 -4.79 -4.93
C ALA A 388 11.93 -4.22 -6.11
N TRP A 389 11.96 -2.89 -6.27
CA TRP A 389 12.75 -2.23 -7.31
C TRP A 389 14.23 -2.57 -7.16
N TRP A 390 14.80 -2.39 -5.97
CA TRP A 390 16.24 -2.59 -5.74
C TRP A 390 16.68 -4.04 -5.89
N TRP A 391 15.79 -4.97 -5.71
CA TRP A 391 16.06 -6.38 -5.95
C TRP A 391 15.90 -6.78 -7.43
N LEU A 392 14.94 -6.18 -8.16
CA LEU A 392 14.58 -6.60 -9.52
C LEU A 392 15.06 -5.65 -10.63
N ARG A 393 15.63 -4.49 -10.30
CA ARG A 393 16.05 -3.48 -11.27
C ARG A 393 17.04 -4.00 -12.31
N GLY A 394 17.00 -3.40 -13.51
CA GLY A 394 18.05 -3.53 -14.51
C GLY A 394 19.25 -2.65 -14.19
N ASP A 395 20.39 -2.93 -14.84
CA ASP A 395 21.64 -2.18 -14.63
C ASP A 395 21.57 -0.72 -15.12
N HIS A 396 20.60 -0.38 -15.96
CA HIS A 396 20.39 0.99 -16.45
C HIS A 396 19.78 1.92 -15.38
N ILE A 397 19.22 1.39 -14.30
CA ILE A 397 18.75 2.18 -13.15
C ILE A 397 19.95 2.45 -12.25
N THR A 398 20.48 3.65 -12.32
CA THR A 398 21.70 4.07 -11.61
C THR A 398 21.44 4.98 -10.42
N GLU A 399 20.25 5.62 -10.36
CA GLU A 399 19.89 6.59 -9.33
C GLU A 399 18.54 6.24 -8.68
N ASP A 400 18.40 6.59 -7.40
CA ASP A 400 17.13 6.49 -6.68
C ASP A 400 16.17 7.60 -7.14
N ILE A 401 14.94 7.24 -7.48
CA ILE A 401 13.90 8.16 -7.97
C ILE A 401 13.47 9.25 -6.98
N PHE A 402 13.64 9.00 -5.67
CA PHE A 402 13.25 9.95 -4.62
C PHE A 402 14.43 10.78 -4.10
N SER A 403 15.65 10.43 -4.49
CA SER A 403 16.87 11.13 -4.14
C SER A 403 17.90 10.90 -5.23
N GLU A 404 18.70 11.84 -5.59
CA GLU A 404 19.80 11.72 -6.57
C GLU A 404 20.95 10.80 -6.08
N ALA A 405 20.67 9.94 -5.08
CA ALA A 405 21.62 8.98 -4.57
C ALA A 405 21.77 7.78 -5.53
N PRO A 406 22.93 7.13 -5.54
CA PRO A 406 23.09 5.90 -6.33
C PRO A 406 22.06 4.83 -5.94
N ALA A 407 21.41 4.22 -6.94
CA ALA A 407 20.45 3.16 -6.73
C ALA A 407 21.13 1.91 -6.15
N PRO A 408 20.70 1.40 -4.98
CA PRO A 408 21.26 0.17 -4.43
C PRO A 408 20.90 -1.04 -5.30
N LEU A 409 21.67 -2.11 -5.17
CA LEU A 409 21.31 -3.44 -5.68
C LEU A 409 21.16 -4.36 -4.46
N TYR A 410 19.94 -4.85 -4.26
CA TYR A 410 19.63 -5.75 -3.14
C TYR A 410 19.78 -7.21 -3.56
N GLY A 411 20.23 -8.05 -2.60
CA GLY A 411 19.96 -9.48 -2.60
C GLY A 411 18.61 -9.78 -1.93
N GLY A 412 18.21 -11.04 -1.92
CA GLY A 412 16.98 -11.44 -1.23
C GLY A 412 17.00 -11.15 0.29
N GLY A 413 18.21 -11.14 0.89
CA GLY A 413 18.38 -10.76 2.30
C GLY A 413 17.98 -9.31 2.57
N GLU A 414 18.46 -8.37 1.77
CA GLU A 414 18.14 -6.95 1.90
C GLU A 414 16.66 -6.67 1.54
N LEU A 415 16.11 -7.36 0.53
CA LEU A 415 14.69 -7.30 0.18
C LEU A 415 13.83 -7.62 1.41
N VAL A 416 14.05 -8.79 2.02
CA VAL A 416 13.25 -9.25 3.18
C VAL A 416 13.48 -8.36 4.38
N ALA A 417 14.73 -7.99 4.68
CA ALA A 417 15.07 -7.13 5.81
C ALA A 417 14.40 -5.74 5.71
N ALA A 418 14.37 -5.15 4.50
CA ALA A 418 13.69 -3.88 4.26
C ALA A 418 12.17 -4.02 4.43
N MET A 419 11.55 -5.03 3.81
CA MET A 419 10.10 -5.27 3.97
C MET A 419 9.70 -5.51 5.43
N GLN A 420 10.50 -6.27 6.19
CA GLN A 420 10.27 -6.48 7.61
C GLN A 420 10.44 -5.20 8.43
N ALA A 421 11.43 -4.37 8.10
CA ALA A 421 11.69 -3.12 8.80
C ALA A 421 10.50 -2.17 8.75
N PHE A 422 9.90 -2.00 7.58
CA PHE A 422 8.74 -1.10 7.40
C PHE A 422 7.42 -1.71 7.89
N ARG A 423 7.35 -3.01 8.11
CA ARG A 423 6.21 -3.68 8.74
C ARG A 423 6.30 -3.69 10.26
N ALA A 424 7.51 -3.73 10.82
CA ALA A 424 7.73 -3.70 12.27
C ALA A 424 7.15 -2.44 12.90
N GLY A 425 6.42 -2.58 14.01
CA GLY A 425 5.78 -1.46 14.70
C GLY A 425 4.47 -0.96 14.10
N VAL A 426 4.02 -1.54 12.99
CA VAL A 426 2.73 -1.25 12.35
C VAL A 426 1.71 -2.31 12.77
N PRO A 427 0.46 -1.95 13.14
CA PRO A 427 -0.61 -2.92 13.37
C PRO A 427 -0.82 -3.81 12.14
N TRP A 428 -1.10 -5.10 12.35
CA TRP A 428 -1.30 -6.04 11.24
C TRP A 428 -2.43 -5.60 10.30
N ASP A 429 -3.51 -5.06 10.85
CA ASP A 429 -4.63 -4.55 10.03
C ASP A 429 -4.19 -3.41 9.11
N ALA A 430 -3.36 -2.48 9.59
CA ALA A 430 -2.82 -1.42 8.76
C ALA A 430 -1.84 -1.95 7.69
N THR A 431 -1.08 -3.00 8.02
CA THR A 431 -0.24 -3.71 7.03
C THR A 431 -1.10 -4.33 5.93
N LEU A 432 -2.18 -5.06 6.29
CA LEU A 432 -3.09 -5.69 5.32
C LEU A 432 -3.83 -4.67 4.44
N ASN A 433 -4.07 -3.48 4.94
CA ASN A 433 -4.79 -2.42 4.24
C ASN A 433 -3.89 -1.39 3.56
N SER A 434 -2.57 -1.54 3.65
CA SER A 434 -1.62 -0.77 2.84
C SER A 434 -1.57 -1.30 1.42
N TRP A 435 -1.45 -0.39 0.45
CA TRP A 435 -1.41 -0.77 -0.96
C TRP A 435 0.00 -1.18 -1.35
N THR A 436 0.18 -2.42 -1.81
CA THR A 436 1.41 -2.88 -2.45
C THR A 436 1.38 -2.45 -3.91
N LEU A 437 2.38 -1.68 -4.34
CA LEU A 437 2.46 -1.12 -5.69
C LEU A 437 3.86 -1.32 -6.26
N LEU A 438 3.96 -1.53 -7.55
CA LEU A 438 5.24 -1.59 -8.28
C LEU A 438 5.55 -0.27 -8.98
N ASP A 439 4.51 0.51 -9.27
CA ASP A 439 4.55 1.87 -9.78
C ASP A 439 3.25 2.62 -9.48
N SER A 440 3.16 3.85 -9.93
CA SER A 440 2.00 4.74 -9.86
C SER A 440 2.14 5.85 -10.89
N HIS A 441 1.18 6.77 -10.91
CA HIS A 441 1.26 7.98 -11.76
C HIS A 441 2.41 8.93 -11.40
N ASP A 442 3.12 8.72 -10.27
CA ASP A 442 4.20 9.60 -9.78
C ASP A 442 5.62 9.05 -10.00
N VAL A 443 5.74 7.80 -10.44
CA VAL A 443 7.04 7.13 -10.60
C VAL A 443 7.15 6.43 -11.96
N ALA A 444 8.35 5.96 -12.30
CA ALA A 444 8.58 5.18 -13.51
C ALA A 444 7.74 3.91 -13.54
N ARG A 445 7.35 3.47 -14.72
CA ARG A 445 6.71 2.15 -14.90
C ARG A 445 7.69 1.04 -14.53
N PHE A 446 7.19 0.04 -13.83
CA PHE A 446 8.03 -1.06 -13.34
C PHE A 446 8.68 -1.88 -14.47
N GLY A 447 8.01 -1.97 -15.62
CA GLY A 447 8.60 -2.55 -16.82
C GLY A 447 9.89 -1.85 -17.26
N TYR A 448 9.96 -0.52 -17.15
CA TYR A 448 11.19 0.25 -17.38
C TYR A 448 12.23 -0.07 -16.29
N VAL A 449 11.83 -0.05 -15.02
CA VAL A 449 12.76 -0.29 -13.91
C VAL A 449 13.47 -1.64 -14.03
N THR A 450 12.74 -2.69 -14.37
CA THR A 450 13.32 -4.04 -14.51
C THR A 450 14.09 -4.22 -15.82
N GLY A 451 13.65 -3.56 -16.90
CA GLY A 451 14.15 -3.80 -18.26
C GLY A 451 13.95 -5.25 -18.74
N SER A 452 13.12 -6.02 -18.04
CA SER A 452 12.90 -7.44 -18.29
C SER A 452 11.46 -7.82 -17.94
N ARG A 453 10.74 -8.40 -18.93
CA ARG A 453 9.39 -8.92 -18.70
C ARG A 453 9.35 -9.99 -17.61
N ASP A 454 10.32 -10.90 -17.60
CA ASP A 454 10.34 -12.00 -16.63
C ASP A 454 10.57 -11.48 -15.20
N ARG A 455 11.45 -10.49 -15.00
CA ARG A 455 11.58 -9.82 -13.69
C ARG A 455 10.33 -9.03 -13.32
N HIS A 456 9.63 -8.45 -14.30
CA HIS A 456 8.35 -7.80 -14.06
C HIS A 456 7.31 -8.79 -13.53
N LEU A 457 7.25 -10.00 -14.11
CA LEU A 457 6.38 -11.07 -13.63
C LEU A 457 6.73 -11.51 -12.20
N VAL A 458 8.00 -11.53 -11.82
CA VAL A 458 8.42 -11.79 -10.43
C VAL A 458 7.91 -10.68 -9.48
N GLY A 459 8.03 -9.42 -9.89
CA GLY A 459 7.50 -8.28 -9.13
C GLY A 459 5.99 -8.38 -8.92
N LEU A 460 5.22 -8.70 -9.97
CA LEU A 460 3.78 -8.93 -9.87
C LEU A 460 3.46 -10.07 -8.91
N GLY A 461 4.20 -11.19 -8.98
CA GLY A 461 4.06 -12.28 -8.02
C GLY A 461 4.24 -11.81 -6.56
N LEU A 462 5.28 -11.03 -6.27
CA LEU A 462 5.49 -10.42 -4.94
C LEU A 462 4.33 -9.48 -4.56
N GLN A 463 3.88 -8.62 -5.48
CA GLN A 463 2.82 -7.65 -5.25
C GLN A 463 1.49 -8.30 -4.84
N PHE A 464 1.12 -9.37 -5.51
CA PHE A 464 -0.14 -10.08 -5.26
C PHE A 464 -0.09 -11.05 -4.08
N THR A 465 1.10 -11.40 -3.61
CA THR A 465 1.24 -12.45 -2.57
C THR A 465 1.85 -11.97 -1.26
N THR A 466 2.47 -10.78 -1.17
CA THR A 466 2.88 -10.22 0.12
C THR A 466 1.69 -9.58 0.86
N PRO A 467 1.76 -9.41 2.21
CA PRO A 467 0.70 -8.71 2.94
C PRO A 467 0.48 -7.28 2.44
N GLY A 468 -0.77 -6.94 2.17
CA GLY A 468 -1.19 -5.66 1.61
C GLY A 468 -2.23 -5.86 0.49
N VAL A 469 -2.75 -4.79 -0.08
CA VAL A 469 -3.70 -4.80 -1.20
C VAL A 469 -2.97 -4.41 -2.47
N PRO A 470 -2.90 -5.26 -3.51
CA PRO A 470 -2.23 -4.92 -4.74
C PRO A 470 -2.92 -3.76 -5.46
N MET A 471 -2.14 -2.74 -5.83
CA MET A 471 -2.57 -1.60 -6.64
C MET A 471 -1.81 -1.60 -7.97
N LEU A 472 -2.55 -1.62 -9.06
CA LEU A 472 -2.04 -1.54 -10.43
C LEU A 472 -2.28 -0.12 -10.96
N PHE A 473 -1.34 0.45 -11.67
CA PHE A 473 -1.56 1.68 -12.42
C PHE A 473 -2.01 1.35 -13.86
N ALA A 474 -3.14 1.93 -14.30
CA ALA A 474 -3.74 1.67 -15.61
C ALA A 474 -2.70 1.70 -16.73
N GLY A 475 -2.61 0.58 -17.47
CA GLY A 475 -1.62 0.36 -18.53
C GLY A 475 -0.49 -0.61 -18.17
N ASP A 476 -0.29 -0.98 -16.89
CA ASP A 476 0.69 -2.00 -16.50
C ASP A 476 0.36 -3.34 -17.13
N GLU A 477 -0.93 -3.68 -17.13
CA GLU A 477 -1.46 -4.91 -17.73
C GLU A 477 -1.25 -4.97 -19.25
N LEU A 478 -1.07 -3.82 -19.89
CA LEU A 478 -0.83 -3.71 -21.33
C LEU A 478 0.65 -3.51 -21.67
N GLY A 479 1.51 -3.39 -20.67
CA GLY A 479 2.95 -3.18 -20.84
C GLY A 479 3.32 -1.76 -21.25
N LEU A 480 2.55 -0.74 -20.83
CA LEU A 480 2.90 0.66 -21.07
C LEU A 480 4.23 1.00 -20.40
N GLY A 481 5.09 1.71 -21.12
CA GLY A 481 6.36 2.20 -20.62
C GLY A 481 6.27 3.59 -20.00
N GLY A 482 7.34 4.00 -19.32
CA GLY A 482 7.51 5.33 -18.75
C GLY A 482 8.76 5.35 -17.86
N GLU A 483 9.63 6.34 -18.06
CA GLU A 483 10.93 6.41 -17.39
C GLU A 483 10.87 7.17 -16.05
N TRP A 484 9.81 7.96 -15.83
CA TRP A 484 9.49 8.71 -14.59
C TRP A 484 8.00 9.06 -14.60
N GLY A 485 7.51 9.69 -13.53
CA GLY A 485 6.09 9.91 -13.28
C GLY A 485 5.33 10.54 -14.45
N GLU A 486 5.75 11.68 -14.96
CA GLU A 486 5.05 12.35 -16.07
C GLU A 486 5.11 11.55 -17.36
N ASP A 487 6.24 10.89 -17.67
CA ASP A 487 6.37 10.02 -18.85
C ASP A 487 5.53 8.73 -18.70
N ALA A 488 5.29 8.29 -17.48
CA ALA A 488 4.45 7.13 -17.18
C ALA A 488 2.95 7.38 -17.40
N ARG A 489 2.51 8.66 -17.45
CA ARG A 489 1.11 9.07 -17.67
C ARG A 489 0.74 9.04 -19.16
N ARG A 490 1.01 7.93 -19.85
CA ARG A 490 0.67 7.71 -21.25
C ARG A 490 -0.79 7.31 -21.40
N THR A 491 -1.39 7.64 -22.56
CA THR A 491 -2.76 7.25 -22.88
C THR A 491 -2.88 5.73 -23.10
N MET A 492 -4.02 5.18 -22.69
CA MET A 492 -4.32 3.77 -22.93
C MET A 492 -4.49 3.48 -24.42
N PRO A 493 -3.89 2.39 -24.94
CA PRO A 493 -3.88 2.06 -26.37
C PRO A 493 -5.13 1.31 -26.81
N TRP A 494 -6.34 1.81 -26.50
CA TRP A 494 -7.61 1.14 -26.80
C TRP A 494 -7.79 0.83 -28.29
N GLY A 495 -7.35 1.73 -29.16
CA GLY A 495 -7.40 1.55 -30.62
C GLY A 495 -6.33 0.62 -31.20
N ARG A 496 -5.42 0.08 -30.37
CA ARG A 496 -4.25 -0.68 -30.81
C ARG A 496 -4.04 -1.98 -30.02
N PRO A 497 -5.02 -2.91 -29.99
CA PRO A 497 -4.90 -4.13 -29.20
C PRO A 497 -3.71 -5.03 -29.57
N GLN A 498 -3.19 -4.89 -30.79
CA GLN A 498 -1.97 -5.60 -31.23
C GLN A 498 -0.69 -5.14 -30.50
N SER A 499 -0.70 -3.99 -29.83
CA SER A 499 0.42 -3.49 -29.02
C SER A 499 0.38 -3.96 -27.56
N TRP A 500 -0.67 -4.65 -27.14
CA TRP A 500 -0.85 -5.09 -25.76
C TRP A 500 0.09 -6.25 -25.41
N ASP A 501 0.71 -6.20 -24.25
CA ASP A 501 1.46 -7.33 -23.71
C ASP A 501 0.51 -8.36 -23.12
N THR A 502 0.09 -9.32 -23.94
CA THR A 502 -0.85 -10.36 -23.53
C THR A 502 -0.28 -11.30 -22.44
N THR A 503 1.03 -11.34 -22.26
CA THR A 503 1.67 -12.11 -21.20
C THR A 503 1.44 -11.43 -19.84
N LEU A 504 1.69 -10.13 -19.74
CA LEU A 504 1.41 -9.35 -18.54
C LEU A 504 -0.08 -9.34 -18.21
N LEU A 505 -0.94 -9.08 -19.22
CA LEU A 505 -2.40 -9.11 -19.06
C LEU A 505 -2.88 -10.46 -18.49
N GLY A 506 -2.41 -11.56 -19.06
CA GLY A 506 -2.77 -12.90 -18.60
C GLY A 506 -2.27 -13.21 -17.17
N ALA A 507 -1.03 -12.81 -16.86
CA ALA A 507 -0.45 -13.00 -15.53
C ALA A 507 -1.19 -12.20 -14.46
N ILE A 508 -1.47 -10.92 -14.70
CA ILE A 508 -2.21 -10.05 -13.76
C ILE A 508 -3.62 -10.61 -13.55
N THR A 509 -4.32 -10.97 -14.63
CA THR A 509 -5.67 -11.56 -14.53
C THR A 509 -5.67 -12.84 -13.68
N GLN A 510 -4.68 -13.73 -13.86
CA GLN A 510 -4.57 -14.95 -13.08
C GLN A 510 -4.26 -14.67 -11.61
N LEU A 511 -3.29 -13.79 -11.34
CA LEU A 511 -2.91 -13.41 -9.96
C LEU A 511 -4.04 -12.68 -9.24
N ALA A 512 -4.79 -11.80 -9.92
CA ALA A 512 -5.96 -11.12 -9.35
C ALA A 512 -7.05 -12.12 -8.96
N LYS A 513 -7.35 -13.10 -9.81
CA LYS A 513 -8.31 -14.18 -9.49
C LYS A 513 -7.85 -15.01 -8.30
N LEU A 514 -6.57 -15.39 -8.24
CA LEU A 514 -6.00 -16.13 -7.11
C LEU A 514 -6.10 -15.31 -5.83
N ARG A 515 -5.71 -14.04 -5.86
CA ARG A 515 -5.79 -13.12 -4.72
C ARG A 515 -7.19 -13.04 -4.13
N ARG A 516 -8.20 -12.86 -4.99
CA ARG A 516 -9.60 -12.73 -4.57
C ARG A 516 -10.23 -14.03 -4.10
N ALA A 517 -9.67 -15.17 -4.48
CA ALA A 517 -10.16 -16.49 -4.10
C ALA A 517 -9.43 -17.10 -2.89
N SER A 518 -8.35 -16.48 -2.42
CA SER A 518 -7.50 -17.03 -1.36
C SER A 518 -7.54 -16.18 -0.10
N ASP A 519 -8.00 -16.77 0.98
CA ASP A 519 -7.99 -16.14 2.31
C ASP A 519 -6.54 -15.95 2.81
N ALA A 520 -5.64 -16.89 2.53
CA ALA A 520 -4.23 -16.78 2.87
C ALA A 520 -3.55 -15.59 2.17
N LEU A 521 -3.83 -15.32 0.90
CA LEU A 521 -3.30 -14.13 0.21
C LEU A 521 -3.93 -12.85 0.75
N ALA A 522 -5.23 -12.86 1.02
CA ALA A 522 -5.97 -11.68 1.48
C ALA A 522 -5.62 -11.26 2.91
N ARG A 523 -5.59 -12.21 3.86
CA ARG A 523 -5.52 -11.93 5.32
C ARG A 523 -4.41 -12.68 6.04
N GLY A 524 -3.84 -13.72 5.41
CA GLY A 524 -2.89 -14.63 6.03
C GLY A 524 -1.60 -13.97 6.47
N GLY A 525 -0.97 -14.54 7.48
CA GLY A 525 0.37 -14.22 7.93
C GLY A 525 1.44 -14.52 6.89
N ILE A 526 2.67 -14.10 7.15
CA ILE A 526 3.82 -14.37 6.28
C ILE A 526 5.00 -14.92 7.09
N ARG A 527 5.55 -16.05 6.65
CA ARG A 527 6.75 -16.66 7.24
C ARG A 527 7.76 -17.00 6.16
N TYR A 528 8.95 -16.41 6.23
CA TYR A 528 10.03 -16.69 5.28
C TYR A 528 10.67 -18.03 5.61
N LEU A 529 10.85 -18.90 4.58
CA LEU A 529 11.41 -20.25 4.70
C LEU A 529 12.80 -20.35 4.12
N HIS A 530 13.07 -19.61 3.05
CA HIS A 530 14.36 -19.57 2.39
C HIS A 530 14.66 -18.18 1.89
N ILE A 531 15.88 -17.72 2.11
CA ILE A 531 16.36 -16.41 1.64
C ILE A 531 17.78 -16.64 1.11
N SER A 532 17.96 -16.35 -0.17
CA SER A 532 19.26 -16.31 -0.83
C SER A 532 19.40 -15.04 -1.65
N GLU A 533 20.52 -14.85 -2.33
CA GLU A 533 20.76 -13.68 -3.19
C GLU A 533 19.67 -13.53 -4.25
N ASP A 534 19.30 -14.62 -4.92
CA ASP A 534 18.45 -14.63 -6.10
C ASP A 534 17.07 -15.27 -5.88
N ALA A 535 16.79 -15.84 -4.71
CA ALA A 535 15.52 -16.50 -4.44
C ALA A 535 15.03 -16.29 -3.01
N VAL A 536 13.73 -16.08 -2.88
CA VAL A 536 13.02 -15.96 -1.59
C VAL A 536 11.78 -16.84 -1.61
N ALA A 537 11.70 -17.80 -0.68
CA ALA A 537 10.52 -18.63 -0.48
C ALA A 537 9.84 -18.29 0.87
N TYR A 538 8.52 -18.20 0.87
CA TYR A 538 7.73 -17.85 2.05
C TYR A 538 6.35 -18.50 2.05
N LEU A 539 5.80 -18.67 3.23
CA LEU A 539 4.41 -19.09 3.45
C LEU A 539 3.51 -17.86 3.55
N ARG A 540 2.33 -17.99 2.99
CA ARG A 540 1.14 -17.22 3.34
C ARG A 540 0.17 -18.19 4.02
N GLU A 541 -0.26 -17.88 5.23
CA GLU A 541 -1.00 -18.87 6.02
C GLU A 541 -2.11 -18.25 6.87
N THR A 542 -3.27 -18.92 6.85
CA THR A 542 -4.38 -18.77 7.78
C THR A 542 -4.58 -20.08 8.54
N ARG A 543 -5.65 -20.19 9.32
CA ARG A 543 -6.02 -21.47 9.95
C ARG A 543 -6.51 -22.51 8.94
N SER A 544 -7.04 -22.08 7.80
CA SER A 544 -7.72 -22.94 6.81
C SER A 544 -6.93 -23.13 5.52
N GLU A 545 -5.97 -22.26 5.22
CA GLU A 545 -5.23 -22.29 3.95
C GLU A 545 -3.75 -21.97 4.17
N ARG A 546 -2.89 -22.73 3.49
CA ARG A 546 -1.46 -22.48 3.44
C ARG A 546 -0.96 -22.48 2.00
N LEU A 547 -0.27 -21.42 1.62
CA LEU A 547 0.35 -21.28 0.31
C LEU A 547 1.85 -21.12 0.46
N LEU A 548 2.60 -21.85 -0.36
CA LEU A 548 4.03 -21.67 -0.54
C LEU A 548 4.26 -20.79 -1.78
N CYS A 549 4.98 -19.70 -1.61
CA CYS A 549 5.36 -18.78 -2.68
C CYS A 549 6.88 -18.82 -2.87
N LEU A 550 7.35 -18.80 -4.12
CA LEU A 550 8.77 -18.68 -4.48
C LEU A 550 8.92 -17.56 -5.50
N ALA A 551 9.70 -16.54 -5.15
CA ALA A 551 10.18 -15.49 -6.04
C ALA A 551 11.64 -15.78 -6.37
N ALA A 552 11.97 -15.94 -7.64
CA ALA A 552 13.33 -16.12 -8.13
C ALA A 552 13.67 -14.98 -9.12
N ARG A 553 14.70 -14.17 -8.79
CA ARG A 553 15.21 -13.10 -9.66
C ARG A 553 16.08 -13.63 -10.81
N ALA A 554 16.74 -14.73 -10.55
CA ALA A 554 17.62 -15.46 -11.48
C ALA A 554 17.63 -16.95 -11.15
N ALA A 555 18.30 -17.76 -11.94
CA ALA A 555 18.56 -19.16 -11.61
C ALA A 555 19.31 -19.25 -10.28
N HIS A 556 18.95 -20.21 -9.45
CA HIS A 556 19.45 -20.36 -8.09
C HIS A 556 19.71 -21.83 -7.73
N ASP A 557 20.35 -22.07 -6.60
CA ASP A 557 20.57 -23.44 -6.10
C ASP A 557 19.22 -24.11 -5.80
N PRO A 558 19.10 -25.44 -6.02
CA PRO A 558 17.86 -26.17 -5.74
C PRO A 558 17.41 -26.04 -4.28
N ILE A 559 16.14 -25.71 -4.08
CA ILE A 559 15.51 -25.54 -2.76
C ILE A 559 14.65 -26.76 -2.47
N ALA A 560 15.05 -27.56 -1.47
CA ALA A 560 14.23 -28.67 -0.99
C ALA A 560 13.05 -28.14 -0.15
N THR A 561 11.84 -28.65 -0.39
CA THR A 561 10.65 -28.32 0.38
C THR A 561 10.31 -29.41 1.40
N PRO A 562 9.88 -29.06 2.64
CA PRO A 562 9.39 -30.04 3.61
C PRO A 562 7.98 -30.56 3.31
N PHE A 563 7.29 -29.95 2.36
CA PHE A 563 5.89 -30.25 2.05
C PHE A 563 5.80 -31.31 0.96
N ALA A 564 5.10 -32.41 1.24
CA ALA A 564 5.01 -33.55 0.35
C ALA A 564 3.93 -33.40 -0.73
N ASP A 565 2.86 -32.68 -0.43
CA ASP A 565 1.70 -32.49 -1.33
C ASP A 565 1.52 -31.00 -1.65
N LEU A 566 1.97 -30.63 -2.85
CA LEU A 566 1.92 -29.28 -3.39
C LEU A 566 1.09 -29.24 -4.67
N GLU A 567 -0.05 -28.57 -4.61
CA GLU A 567 -0.89 -28.25 -5.78
C GLU A 567 -0.41 -26.95 -6.42
N THR A 568 0.02 -27.01 -7.68
CA THR A 568 0.46 -25.81 -8.41
C THR A 568 -0.73 -24.92 -8.75
N LEU A 569 -0.69 -23.65 -8.27
CA LEU A 569 -1.69 -22.63 -8.58
C LEU A 569 -1.17 -21.65 -9.63
N TYR A 570 0.14 -21.38 -9.63
CA TYR A 570 0.81 -20.47 -10.57
C TYR A 570 2.26 -20.90 -10.80
N GLY A 571 2.74 -20.80 -12.02
CA GLY A 571 4.11 -21.13 -12.38
C GLY A 571 4.34 -22.63 -12.60
N GLY A 572 5.54 -23.13 -12.27
CA GLY A 572 5.98 -24.50 -12.52
C GLY A 572 5.74 -25.45 -11.33
N ASP A 573 5.74 -26.75 -11.60
CA ASP A 573 5.56 -27.79 -10.60
C ASP A 573 6.80 -28.01 -9.74
N ALA A 574 6.63 -28.23 -8.44
CA ALA A 574 7.65 -28.82 -7.59
C ALA A 574 7.81 -30.32 -7.95
N ARG A 575 9.03 -30.83 -7.98
CA ARG A 575 9.33 -32.23 -8.35
C ARG A 575 10.25 -32.89 -7.34
N ASP A 576 9.90 -34.10 -6.93
CA ASP A 576 10.69 -34.89 -6.00
C ASP A 576 11.08 -34.14 -4.70
N GLY A 577 10.18 -33.29 -4.19
CA GLY A 577 10.45 -32.49 -3.00
C GLY A 577 11.41 -31.31 -3.23
N VAL A 578 11.62 -30.90 -4.49
CA VAL A 578 12.48 -29.75 -4.86
C VAL A 578 11.65 -28.74 -5.64
N LEU A 579 11.80 -27.45 -5.28
CA LEU A 579 11.19 -26.33 -5.99
C LEU A 579 11.94 -26.04 -7.30
N PRO A 580 11.27 -25.49 -8.34
CA PRO A 580 11.95 -25.03 -9.56
C PRO A 580 13.11 -24.10 -9.23
N ALA A 581 14.24 -24.28 -9.91
CA ALA A 581 15.49 -23.55 -9.66
C ALA A 581 15.89 -22.63 -10.83
N ASP A 582 15.08 -22.57 -11.86
CA ASP A 582 15.19 -21.63 -12.97
C ASP A 582 14.60 -20.26 -12.60
N GLY A 583 15.10 -19.21 -13.22
CA GLY A 583 14.64 -17.84 -13.00
C GLY A 583 15.16 -16.90 -14.08
N PRO A 584 14.56 -15.70 -14.20
CA PRO A 584 13.50 -15.12 -13.34
C PRO A 584 12.18 -15.86 -13.44
N ALA A 585 11.57 -16.21 -12.30
CA ALA A 585 10.29 -16.90 -12.24
C ALA A 585 9.56 -16.67 -10.91
N PHE A 586 8.24 -16.80 -10.92
CA PHE A 586 7.41 -16.76 -9.72
C PHE A 586 6.49 -17.98 -9.67
N HIS A 587 6.32 -18.56 -8.47
CA HIS A 587 5.52 -19.76 -8.29
C HIS A 587 4.66 -19.68 -7.04
N ILE A 588 3.47 -20.29 -7.10
CA ILE A 588 2.55 -20.43 -5.97
C ILE A 588 2.02 -21.87 -5.94
N TRP A 589 2.13 -22.50 -4.78
CA TRP A 589 1.55 -23.82 -4.52
C TRP A 589 0.64 -23.78 -3.30
N ARG A 590 -0.46 -24.51 -3.36
CA ARG A 590 -1.26 -24.84 -2.17
C ARG A 590 -0.65 -26.03 -1.48
N ILE A 591 -0.49 -25.97 -0.17
CA ILE A 591 -0.05 -27.09 0.66
C ILE A 591 -1.29 -27.83 1.12
N ASN A 592 -1.43 -29.09 0.68
CA ASN A 592 -2.49 -29.99 1.08
C ASN A 592 -2.02 -30.84 2.27
N GLY A 593 -2.80 -30.89 3.37
CA GLY A 593 -2.50 -31.70 4.55
C GLY A 593 -1.99 -30.93 5.75
#